data_93dfe669301bc43079abebdbaed0cc03
#
_entry.id   93dfe669301bc43079abebdbaed0cc03
#
_cell.length_a   1.000
_cell.length_b   1.000
_cell.length_c   1.000
_cell.angle_alpha   90.00
_cell.angle_beta   90.00
_cell.angle_gamma   90.00
#
_symmetry.space_group_name_H-M   'P 1'
#
loop_
_entity.id
_entity.type
_entity.pdbx_description
1 polymer ?
#
loop_
_entity_poly.entity_id
_entity_poly.type
_entity_poly.pdbx_seq_one_letter_code
_entity_poly.pdbx_strand_id
1 'polypeptide(L)'
;MIKKVLYLSLCISITSAAHCVAQTENPQDSTRQLKEVVVSATRIPEVKSNAAATVTIIDQRQIAEMSKTAPDLTQLLGLLTPGLALSSNTTSSRSQSLRGRSALVLIDGIPQSTPLRSTDRDIRTIDIAAIDHIEVVKGSTALYGNGAIGGLINIVTKKNATNRTIAGQTSVAGSTYNFFQRSKGQGYRLNQQLYGKVGKLDYLVNGAFGRTGSCVDGDGQYISPRYGLGDTYTTNVLVNLGYALSTKNRLELMYNYYRSVQ
;
A
#
# COMPACT_ATOMS: atom_id res chain seq x y z
N MET A 1 -44.77 34.13 -2.86
CA MET A 1 -43.66 33.17 -2.56
C MET A 1 -42.84 32.80 -3.80
N ILE A 2 -43.40 32.64 -4.96
CA ILE A 2 -42.73 32.19 -6.21
C ILE A 2 -41.66 33.18 -6.71
N LYS A 3 -41.86 34.52 -6.58
CA LYS A 3 -40.89 35.54 -7.01
C LYS A 3 -39.56 35.50 -6.20
N LYS A 4 -39.58 35.17 -4.91
CA LYS A 4 -38.38 35.09 -4.06
C LYS A 4 -37.52 33.86 -4.38
N VAL A 5 -38.13 32.74 -4.78
CA VAL A 5 -37.43 31.52 -5.20
C VAL A 5 -36.73 31.73 -6.55
N LEU A 6 -37.34 32.50 -7.46
CA LEU A 6 -36.80 32.81 -8.77
C LEU A 6 -35.52 33.66 -8.68
N TYR A 7 -35.48 34.64 -7.77
CA TYR A 7 -34.28 35.46 -7.53
C TYR A 7 -33.17 34.70 -6.85
N LEU A 8 -33.46 33.75 -5.97
CA LEU A 8 -32.47 32.93 -5.31
C LEU A 8 -31.81 31.94 -6.32
N SER A 9 -32.59 31.39 -7.25
CA SER A 9 -32.09 30.53 -8.32
C SER A 9 -31.20 31.30 -9.32
N LEU A 10 -31.53 32.56 -9.62
CA LEU A 10 -30.76 33.39 -10.53
C LEU A 10 -29.41 33.82 -9.91
N CYS A 11 -29.38 34.12 -8.60
CA CYS A 11 -28.11 34.45 -7.92
C CYS A 11 -27.13 33.27 -7.82
N ILE A 12 -27.60 32.04 -7.70
CA ILE A 12 -26.75 30.84 -7.66
C ILE A 12 -26.14 30.57 -9.03
N SER A 13 -26.82 30.89 -10.12
CA SER A 13 -26.32 30.68 -11.49
C SER A 13 -25.24 31.69 -11.90
N ILE A 14 -25.14 32.86 -11.27
CA ILE A 14 -24.17 33.91 -11.64
C ILE A 14 -22.81 33.69 -10.96
N THR A 15 -22.74 32.94 -9.83
CA THR A 15 -21.51 32.69 -9.12
C THR A 15 -20.66 31.53 -9.72
N SER A 16 -21.22 30.79 -10.67
CA SER A 16 -20.50 29.67 -11.34
C SER A 16 -19.66 30.06 -12.57
N ALA A 17 -19.72 31.33 -13.00
CA ALA A 17 -19.13 31.74 -14.30
C ALA A 17 -17.74 32.39 -14.20
N ALA A 18 -17.12 32.48 -13.03
CA ALA A 18 -15.90 33.26 -12.88
C ALA A 18 -14.73 32.47 -12.30
N HIS A 19 -14.29 31.38 -12.92
CA HIS A 19 -12.92 30.85 -12.74
C HIS A 19 -12.52 29.93 -13.91
N CYS A 20 -12.62 30.43 -15.13
CA CYS A 20 -11.84 29.85 -16.23
C CYS A 20 -10.53 30.62 -16.31
N VAL A 21 -9.56 30.30 -15.46
CA VAL A 21 -8.18 30.72 -15.64
C VAL A 21 -7.58 29.77 -16.65
N ALA A 22 -7.40 30.25 -17.89
CA ALA A 22 -6.60 29.56 -18.89
C ALA A 22 -5.19 29.40 -18.33
N GLN A 23 -4.81 28.16 -18.03
CA GLN A 23 -3.41 27.82 -17.77
C GLN A 23 -2.64 28.04 -19.06
N THR A 24 -1.87 29.10 -19.11
CA THR A 24 -0.80 29.26 -20.10
C THR A 24 0.22 28.16 -19.80
N GLU A 25 0.19 27.09 -20.58
CA GLU A 25 1.29 26.12 -20.61
C GLU A 25 2.55 26.88 -21.03
N ASN A 26 3.42 27.10 -20.07
CA ASN A 26 4.77 27.51 -20.33
C ASN A 26 5.52 26.25 -20.78
N PRO A 27 5.99 26.14 -22.04
CA PRO A 27 6.80 25.03 -22.47
C PRO A 27 8.21 25.23 -21.92
N GLN A 28 8.36 25.10 -20.60
CA GLN A 28 9.65 24.78 -20.04
C GLN A 28 9.88 23.31 -20.37
N ASP A 29 10.74 23.09 -21.34
CA ASP A 29 11.43 21.85 -21.61
C ASP A 29 12.17 21.41 -20.34
N SER A 30 11.39 20.92 -19.37
CA SER A 30 11.92 20.25 -18.20
C SER A 30 12.38 18.88 -18.72
N THR A 31 13.62 18.78 -19.09
CA THR A 31 14.36 17.51 -18.99
C THR A 31 14.08 16.97 -17.58
N ARG A 32 13.06 16.17 -17.49
CA ARG A 32 12.67 15.47 -16.26
C ARG A 32 13.82 14.54 -15.99
N GLN A 33 14.78 15.00 -15.20
CA GLN A 33 15.80 14.11 -14.65
C GLN A 33 15.03 13.01 -13.93
N LEU A 34 14.95 11.85 -14.57
CA LEU A 34 14.40 10.66 -13.96
C LEU A 34 15.24 10.46 -12.70
N LYS A 35 14.62 10.63 -11.53
CA LYS A 35 15.27 10.31 -10.27
C LYS A 35 15.82 8.90 -10.40
N GLU A 36 17.13 8.79 -10.30
CA GLU A 36 17.84 7.53 -10.32
C GLU A 36 17.21 6.62 -9.26
N VAL A 37 16.65 5.51 -9.70
CA VAL A 37 15.91 4.64 -8.81
C VAL A 37 16.91 3.73 -8.11
N VAL A 38 17.07 3.96 -6.81
CA VAL A 38 17.93 3.17 -5.94
C VAL A 38 17.15 1.96 -5.42
N VAL A 39 17.73 0.78 -5.53
CA VAL A 39 17.17 -0.48 -4.99
C VAL A 39 17.84 -0.76 -3.66
N SER A 40 17.03 -0.96 -2.62
CA SER A 40 17.51 -1.29 -1.27
C SER A 40 17.49 -2.79 -0.97
N ALA A 41 16.81 -3.56 -1.81
CA ALA A 41 16.65 -5.00 -1.67
C ALA A 41 17.97 -5.81 -1.84
N THR A 42 19.06 -5.18 -2.23
CA THR A 42 20.39 -5.81 -2.40
C THR A 42 21.32 -5.63 -1.19
N ARG A 43 20.81 -5.20 -0.03
CA ARG A 43 21.53 -4.81 1.20
C ARG A 43 22.39 -3.56 1.06
N ILE A 44 22.97 -3.31 -0.08
CA ILE A 44 23.69 -2.10 -0.42
C ILE A 44 22.80 -1.35 -1.42
N PRO A 45 22.43 -0.09 -1.14
CA PRO A 45 21.65 0.68 -2.09
C PRO A 45 22.39 0.79 -3.42
N GLU A 46 21.81 0.21 -4.46
CA GLU A 46 22.37 0.23 -5.82
C GLU A 46 21.40 0.86 -6.78
N VAL A 47 21.93 1.48 -7.82
CA VAL A 47 21.11 1.95 -8.92
C VAL A 47 20.53 0.76 -9.66
N LYS A 48 19.23 0.81 -9.96
CA LYS A 48 18.51 -0.28 -10.66
C LYS A 48 19.24 -0.78 -11.92
N SER A 49 19.88 0.13 -12.67
CA SER A 49 20.65 -0.22 -13.88
C SER A 49 21.86 -1.11 -13.60
N ASN A 50 22.41 -1.05 -12.39
CA ASN A 50 23.62 -1.77 -11.99
C ASN A 50 23.29 -3.07 -11.23
N ALA A 51 22.03 -3.28 -10.88
CA ALA A 51 21.61 -4.49 -10.17
C ALA A 51 21.80 -5.72 -11.06
N ALA A 52 22.55 -6.71 -10.56
CA ALA A 52 22.80 -7.98 -11.27
C ALA A 52 21.55 -8.85 -11.46
N ALA A 53 20.42 -8.49 -10.83
CA ALA A 53 19.15 -9.20 -10.87
C ALA A 53 18.06 -8.36 -11.55
N THR A 54 17.06 -9.04 -12.12
CA THR A 54 15.89 -8.36 -12.68
C THR A 54 15.03 -7.79 -11.55
N VAL A 55 15.02 -6.47 -11.40
CA VAL A 55 14.25 -5.76 -10.39
C VAL A 55 13.03 -5.07 -11.00
N THR A 56 11.86 -5.34 -10.46
CA THR A 56 10.63 -4.60 -10.72
C THR A 56 10.36 -3.68 -9.54
N ILE A 57 10.15 -2.39 -9.79
CA ILE A 57 9.78 -1.42 -8.76
C ILE A 57 8.35 -0.99 -9.02
N ILE A 58 7.51 -1.06 -8.00
CA ILE A 58 6.15 -0.58 -7.99
C ILE A 58 6.15 0.70 -7.17
N ASP A 59 6.00 1.82 -7.83
CA ASP A 59 6.08 3.14 -7.21
C ASP A 59 4.78 3.51 -6.46
N GLN A 60 4.85 4.56 -5.64
CA GLN A 60 3.73 5.04 -4.84
C GLN A 60 2.51 5.41 -5.68
N ARG A 61 2.70 5.94 -6.90
CA ARG A 61 1.61 6.31 -7.79
C ARG A 61 0.89 5.07 -8.30
N GLN A 62 1.62 4.05 -8.73
CA GLN A 62 1.06 2.76 -9.16
C GLN A 62 0.30 2.09 -8.01
N ILE A 63 0.84 2.14 -6.78
CA ILE A 63 0.18 1.63 -5.58
C ILE A 63 -1.13 2.38 -5.33
N ALA A 64 -1.11 3.72 -5.36
CA ALA A 64 -2.28 4.56 -5.12
C ALA A 64 -3.38 4.34 -6.17
N GLU A 65 -3.02 4.24 -7.45
CA GLU A 65 -3.98 3.98 -8.53
C GLU A 65 -4.60 2.58 -8.40
N MET A 66 -3.77 1.56 -8.21
CA MET A 66 -4.24 0.18 -8.15
C MET A 66 -5.01 -0.12 -6.86
N SER A 67 -4.71 0.53 -5.75
CA SER A 67 -5.43 0.34 -4.48
C SER A 67 -6.90 0.74 -4.52
N LYS A 68 -7.32 1.52 -5.54
CA LYS A 68 -8.73 1.87 -5.77
C LYS A 68 -9.56 0.65 -6.24
N THR A 69 -8.93 -0.28 -6.94
CA THR A 69 -9.57 -1.49 -7.48
C THR A 69 -9.14 -2.77 -6.77
N ALA A 70 -7.91 -2.81 -6.28
CA ALA A 70 -7.32 -3.93 -5.53
C ALA A 70 -6.88 -3.45 -4.15
N PRO A 71 -7.79 -3.38 -3.16
CA PRO A 71 -7.49 -2.85 -1.83
C PRO A 71 -6.60 -3.79 -0.99
N ASP A 72 -6.41 -5.03 -1.42
CA ASP A 72 -5.55 -6.01 -0.78
C ASP A 72 -4.17 -6.02 -1.45
N LEU A 73 -3.11 -5.93 -0.65
CA LEU A 73 -1.74 -5.90 -1.14
C LEU A 73 -1.37 -7.15 -1.95
N THR A 74 -1.94 -8.30 -1.61
CA THR A 74 -1.68 -9.55 -2.34
C THR A 74 -2.26 -9.52 -3.75
N GLN A 75 -3.45 -8.92 -3.91
CA GLN A 75 -4.06 -8.71 -5.23
C GLN A 75 -3.26 -7.70 -6.05
N LEU A 76 -2.93 -6.56 -5.43
CA LEU A 76 -2.15 -5.50 -6.05
C LEU A 76 -0.82 -6.04 -6.59
N LEU A 77 -0.08 -6.76 -5.77
CA LEU A 77 1.19 -7.37 -6.16
C LEU A 77 1.05 -8.34 -7.32
N GLY A 78 0.01 -9.21 -7.29
CA GLY A 78 -0.24 -10.17 -8.36
C GLY A 78 -0.54 -9.49 -9.70
N LEU A 79 -1.23 -8.34 -9.69
CA LEU A 79 -1.56 -7.59 -10.89
C LEU A 79 -0.37 -6.78 -11.44
N LEU A 80 0.48 -6.23 -10.56
CA LEU A 80 1.58 -5.35 -10.94
C LEU A 80 2.93 -6.08 -11.12
N THR A 81 3.04 -7.33 -10.68
CA THR A 81 4.29 -8.08 -10.73
C THR A 81 4.21 -9.24 -11.71
N PRO A 82 4.76 -9.11 -12.93
CA PRO A 82 4.80 -10.21 -13.87
C PRO A 82 5.54 -11.43 -13.28
N GLY A 83 4.85 -12.59 -13.29
CA GLY A 83 5.38 -13.84 -12.74
C GLY A 83 5.07 -14.09 -11.27
N LEU A 84 4.39 -13.16 -10.59
CA LEU A 84 3.79 -13.44 -9.29
C LEU A 84 2.38 -14.01 -9.48
N ALA A 85 2.06 -15.10 -8.80
CA ALA A 85 0.73 -15.69 -8.86
C ALA A 85 -0.31 -14.72 -8.29
N LEU A 86 -1.50 -14.72 -8.91
CA LEU A 86 -2.63 -13.93 -8.42
C LEU A 86 -3.06 -14.42 -7.03
N SER A 87 -3.60 -13.50 -6.24
CA SER A 87 -4.20 -13.85 -4.95
C SER A 87 -5.42 -14.77 -5.16
N SER A 88 -5.56 -15.75 -4.28
CA SER A 88 -6.76 -16.60 -4.21
C SER A 88 -7.96 -15.88 -3.57
N ASN A 89 -7.84 -14.60 -3.23
CA ASN A 89 -8.82 -13.81 -2.48
C ASN A 89 -9.19 -14.37 -1.09
N THR A 90 -8.44 -15.36 -0.62
CA THR A 90 -8.55 -15.88 0.75
C THR A 90 -7.69 -15.07 1.70
N THR A 91 -7.81 -15.29 3.01
CA THR A 91 -6.96 -14.65 4.03
C THR A 91 -5.53 -15.19 4.06
N SER A 92 -5.22 -16.18 3.22
CA SER A 92 -3.89 -16.80 3.12
C SER A 92 -3.15 -16.35 1.86
N SER A 93 -1.86 -16.13 1.98
CA SER A 93 -0.95 -15.84 0.87
C SER A 93 -0.25 -17.08 0.31
N ARG A 94 -0.61 -18.29 0.78
CA ARG A 94 0.05 -19.55 0.39
C ARG A 94 0.10 -19.83 -1.11
N SER A 95 -0.93 -19.41 -1.83
CA SER A 95 -1.01 -19.59 -3.28
C SER A 95 -0.11 -18.63 -4.05
N GLN A 96 0.40 -17.57 -3.40
CA GLN A 96 1.25 -16.61 -4.08
C GLN A 96 2.68 -17.13 -4.18
N SER A 97 3.09 -17.37 -5.40
CA SER A 97 4.44 -17.81 -5.74
C SER A 97 5.02 -16.91 -6.82
N LEU A 98 6.30 -16.67 -6.76
CA LEU A 98 7.04 -15.94 -7.79
C LEU A 98 7.67 -16.95 -8.74
N ARG A 99 7.14 -17.03 -9.98
CA ARG A 99 7.54 -18.03 -10.99
C ARG A 99 7.43 -19.48 -10.48
N GLY A 100 6.34 -19.78 -9.74
CA GLY A 100 6.08 -21.10 -9.19
C GLY A 100 6.92 -21.47 -7.95
N ARG A 101 7.70 -20.54 -7.40
CA ARG A 101 8.55 -20.75 -6.22
C ARG A 101 8.24 -19.75 -5.12
N SER A 102 8.56 -20.10 -3.88
CA SER A 102 8.38 -19.20 -2.74
C SER A 102 9.28 -17.95 -2.85
N ALA A 103 8.71 -16.80 -2.55
CA ALA A 103 9.43 -15.55 -2.44
C ALA A 103 9.65 -15.18 -0.96
N LEU A 104 10.81 -14.60 -0.66
CA LEU A 104 11.08 -14.03 0.66
C LEU A 104 10.47 -12.63 0.75
N VAL A 105 9.70 -12.37 1.80
CA VAL A 105 9.10 -11.07 2.05
C VAL A 105 9.92 -10.31 3.07
N LEU A 106 10.26 -9.06 2.74
CA LEU A 106 10.99 -8.14 3.60
C LEU A 106 10.13 -6.90 3.83
N ILE A 107 10.28 -6.27 5.00
CA ILE A 107 9.83 -4.92 5.27
C ILE A 107 11.06 -4.09 5.64
N ASP A 108 11.33 -3.03 4.89
CA ASP A 108 12.53 -2.20 5.02
C ASP A 108 13.83 -3.02 5.10
N GLY A 109 13.93 -4.10 4.29
CA GLY A 109 15.08 -4.99 4.26
C GLY A 109 15.12 -6.02 5.40
N ILE A 110 14.13 -6.05 6.30
CA ILE A 110 14.05 -7.01 7.41
C ILE A 110 13.15 -8.18 7.01
N PRO A 111 13.66 -9.43 6.98
CA PRO A 111 12.87 -10.60 6.64
C PRO A 111 11.68 -10.80 7.59
N GLN A 112 10.49 -10.99 7.02
CA GLN A 112 9.26 -11.29 7.74
C GLN A 112 8.97 -12.78 7.78
N SER A 113 9.30 -13.47 6.70
CA SER A 113 9.15 -14.92 6.58
C SER A 113 10.37 -15.65 7.10
N THR A 114 10.15 -16.81 7.70
CA THR A 114 11.19 -17.75 8.05
C THR A 114 11.00 -19.06 7.29
N PRO A 115 12.05 -19.86 7.06
CA PRO A 115 11.93 -21.14 6.35
C PRO A 115 10.94 -22.13 7.01
N LEU A 116 10.73 -21.98 8.32
CA LEU A 116 9.83 -22.83 9.12
C LEU A 116 8.39 -22.31 9.16
N ARG A 117 8.17 -21.03 8.88
CA ARG A 117 6.84 -20.43 8.73
C ARG A 117 6.57 -20.24 7.26
N SER A 118 5.59 -20.94 6.75
CA SER A 118 5.10 -20.69 5.41
C SER A 118 4.58 -19.24 5.31
N THR A 119 4.77 -18.63 4.16
CA THR A 119 4.43 -17.24 3.79
C THR A 119 2.95 -16.87 3.91
N ASP A 120 2.23 -17.49 4.85
CA ASP A 120 0.77 -17.45 4.91
C ASP A 120 0.17 -16.05 5.05
N ARG A 121 0.91 -15.13 5.69
CA ARG A 121 0.39 -13.79 6.00
C ARG A 121 1.42 -12.68 5.83
N ASP A 122 2.62 -12.99 5.40
CA ASP A 122 3.76 -12.05 5.43
C ASP A 122 3.50 -10.78 4.60
N ILE A 123 2.86 -10.93 3.43
CA ILE A 123 2.53 -9.80 2.56
C ILE A 123 1.39 -8.95 3.15
N ARG A 124 0.53 -9.53 4.00
CA ARG A 124 -0.64 -8.86 4.56
C ARG A 124 -0.37 -8.12 5.87
N THR A 125 0.83 -8.22 6.41
CA THR A 125 1.16 -7.67 7.73
C THR A 125 1.29 -6.16 7.75
N ILE A 126 1.30 -5.52 6.58
CA ILE A 126 1.44 -4.07 6.44
C ILE A 126 0.29 -3.48 5.64
N ASP A 127 -0.15 -2.31 6.04
CA ASP A 127 -1.19 -1.56 5.35
C ASP A 127 -0.64 -0.86 4.10
N ILE A 128 -1.40 -0.93 2.98
CA ILE A 128 -1.00 -0.31 1.70
C ILE A 128 -0.71 1.19 1.84
N ALA A 129 -1.47 1.91 2.69
CA ALA A 129 -1.26 3.33 2.88
C ALA A 129 0.08 3.67 3.54
N ALA A 130 0.70 2.71 4.24
CA ALA A 130 2.00 2.86 4.88
C ALA A 130 3.18 2.60 3.93
N ILE A 131 2.92 2.14 2.70
CA ILE A 131 3.94 1.73 1.74
C ILE A 131 4.36 2.93 0.88
N ASP A 132 5.67 3.12 0.73
CA ASP A 132 6.26 4.08 -0.20
C ASP A 132 6.41 3.47 -1.60
N HIS A 133 7.11 2.35 -1.68
CA HIS A 133 7.27 1.57 -2.91
C HIS A 133 7.54 0.10 -2.58
N ILE A 134 7.50 -0.75 -3.61
CA ILE A 134 7.78 -2.17 -3.47
C ILE A 134 8.84 -2.56 -4.50
N GLU A 135 9.86 -3.27 -4.04
CA GLU A 135 10.93 -3.80 -4.87
C GLU A 135 10.76 -5.31 -5.00
N VAL A 136 10.64 -5.81 -6.22
CA VAL A 136 10.57 -7.25 -6.49
C VAL A 136 11.81 -7.67 -7.24
N VAL A 137 12.68 -8.41 -6.58
CA VAL A 137 13.89 -8.99 -7.18
C VAL A 137 13.57 -10.42 -7.60
N LYS A 138 13.70 -10.68 -8.90
CA LYS A 138 13.37 -11.96 -9.51
C LYS A 138 14.63 -12.83 -9.63
N GLY A 139 14.52 -14.05 -9.16
CA GLY A 139 15.62 -15.01 -9.15
C GLY A 139 16.05 -15.39 -7.74
N SER A 140 16.65 -16.55 -7.59
CA SER A 140 17.13 -17.01 -6.28
C SER A 140 18.26 -16.12 -5.77
N THR A 141 18.24 -15.81 -4.49
CA THR A 141 19.29 -15.04 -3.84
C THR A 141 19.52 -15.55 -2.42
N ALA A 142 20.78 -15.62 -2.00
CA ALA A 142 21.18 -15.99 -0.65
C ALA A 142 21.49 -14.78 0.24
N LEU A 143 21.32 -13.55 -0.27
CA LEU A 143 21.69 -12.31 0.45
C LEU A 143 21.02 -12.18 1.82
N TYR A 144 19.80 -12.71 1.96
CA TYR A 144 19.03 -12.67 3.20
C TYR A 144 18.88 -14.05 3.85
N GLY A 145 19.73 -15.00 3.49
CA GLY A 145 19.69 -16.37 3.97
C GLY A 145 18.74 -17.25 3.17
N ASN A 146 18.10 -18.22 3.85
CA ASN A 146 17.22 -19.18 3.22
C ASN A 146 15.81 -18.60 2.98
N GLY A 147 15.14 -19.03 1.91
CA GLY A 147 13.73 -18.69 1.63
C GLY A 147 13.49 -17.91 0.34
N ALA A 148 14.51 -17.28 -0.25
CA ALA A 148 14.39 -16.52 -1.50
C ALA A 148 14.64 -17.41 -2.75
N ILE A 149 13.95 -18.53 -2.87
CA ILE A 149 14.14 -19.48 -3.99
C ILE A 149 13.57 -18.90 -5.30
N GLY A 150 12.42 -18.23 -5.24
CA GLY A 150 11.80 -17.57 -6.38
C GLY A 150 12.27 -16.13 -6.56
N GLY A 151 12.80 -15.54 -5.51
CA GLY A 151 13.19 -14.15 -5.41
C GLY A 151 12.77 -13.54 -4.09
N LEU A 152 12.79 -12.20 -4.01
CA LEU A 152 12.36 -11.47 -2.82
C LEU A 152 11.42 -10.33 -3.17
N ILE A 153 10.58 -9.96 -2.22
CA ILE A 153 9.65 -8.83 -2.26
C ILE A 153 10.00 -7.96 -1.07
N ASN A 154 10.60 -6.79 -1.32
CA ASN A 154 10.92 -5.82 -0.27
C ASN A 154 9.86 -4.71 -0.28
N ILE A 155 9.12 -4.61 0.80
CA ILE A 155 8.11 -3.57 1.02
C ILE A 155 8.79 -2.43 1.76
N VAL A 156 9.01 -1.32 1.08
CA VAL A 156 9.63 -0.14 1.67
C VAL A 156 8.53 0.77 2.23
N THR A 157 8.63 1.05 3.53
CA THR A 157 7.64 1.87 4.24
C THR A 157 7.88 3.36 3.99
N LYS A 158 6.80 4.14 4.04
CA LYS A 158 6.89 5.59 4.00
C LYS A 158 7.72 6.07 5.18
N LYS A 159 8.67 6.94 4.87
CA LYS A 159 9.40 7.71 5.86
C LYS A 159 8.93 9.15 5.81
N ASN A 160 9.05 9.87 6.93
CA ASN A 160 8.72 11.27 6.92
C ASN A 160 9.69 12.04 6.01
N ALA A 161 9.18 12.58 4.91
CA ALA A 161 9.92 13.42 3.97
C ALA A 161 9.59 14.92 4.12
N THR A 162 8.75 15.28 5.09
CA THR A 162 8.32 16.68 5.29
C THR A 162 9.08 17.35 6.42
N ASN A 163 9.33 18.65 6.28
CA ASN A 163 9.86 19.48 7.37
C ASN A 163 8.76 20.07 8.27
N ARG A 164 7.49 19.68 8.05
CA ARG A 164 6.38 20.12 8.91
C ARG A 164 6.45 19.42 10.26
N THR A 165 6.10 20.13 11.32
CA THR A 165 6.03 19.58 12.67
C THR A 165 4.98 18.46 12.75
N ILE A 166 3.84 18.64 12.06
CA ILE A 166 2.78 17.65 11.95
C ILE A 166 2.10 17.77 10.60
N ALA A 167 1.82 16.65 10.00
CA ALA A 167 0.96 16.50 8.83
C ALA A 167 0.21 15.16 8.94
N GLY A 168 -0.89 15.02 8.22
CA GLY A 168 -1.66 13.80 8.27
C GLY A 168 -2.47 13.58 7.01
N GLN A 169 -2.88 12.33 6.85
CA GLN A 169 -3.77 11.90 5.77
C GLN A 169 -4.79 10.92 6.34
N THR A 170 -6.06 11.17 6.06
CA THR A 170 -7.15 10.27 6.39
C THR A 170 -7.70 9.68 5.10
N SER A 171 -7.93 8.36 5.05
CA SER A 171 -8.64 7.73 3.96
C SER A 171 -9.75 6.84 4.49
N VAL A 172 -10.90 6.89 3.82
CA VAL A 172 -12.08 6.08 4.10
C VAL A 172 -12.48 5.41 2.79
N ALA A 173 -12.67 4.11 2.81
CA ALA A 173 -13.13 3.35 1.66
C ALA A 173 -14.26 2.42 2.05
N GLY A 174 -15.21 2.23 1.14
CA GLY A 174 -16.26 1.22 1.21
C GLY A 174 -16.07 0.23 0.08
N SER A 175 -16.36 -1.04 0.33
CA SER A 175 -16.34 -2.09 -0.67
C SER A 175 -17.60 -2.93 -0.59
N THR A 176 -18.02 -3.50 -1.72
CA THR A 176 -19.12 -4.46 -1.77
C THR A 176 -18.85 -5.49 -2.85
N TYR A 177 -19.08 -6.74 -2.52
CA TYR A 177 -19.00 -7.83 -3.50
C TYR A 177 -20.32 -8.06 -4.22
N ASN A 178 -21.42 -7.53 -3.68
CA ASN A 178 -22.74 -7.72 -4.29
C ASN A 178 -23.58 -6.43 -4.16
N PHE A 179 -23.60 -5.66 -5.24
CA PHE A 179 -24.28 -4.37 -5.30
C PHE A 179 -25.81 -4.49 -5.12
N PHE A 180 -26.38 -5.65 -5.44
CA PHE A 180 -27.83 -5.87 -5.46
C PHE A 180 -28.39 -6.50 -4.17
N GLN A 181 -27.54 -7.07 -3.33
CA GLN A 181 -27.96 -7.68 -2.06
C GLN A 181 -27.60 -6.80 -0.89
N ARG A 182 -28.59 -6.18 -0.27
CA ARG A 182 -28.52 -5.07 0.68
C ARG A 182 -27.70 -5.27 1.96
N SER A 183 -27.31 -6.50 2.34
CA SER A 183 -26.68 -6.71 3.66
C SER A 183 -25.46 -7.62 3.67
N LYS A 184 -25.12 -8.24 2.54
CA LYS A 184 -24.05 -9.22 2.48
C LYS A 184 -22.88 -8.71 1.65
N GLY A 185 -21.65 -9.03 2.06
CA GLY A 185 -20.46 -8.69 1.29
C GLY A 185 -20.02 -7.22 1.37
N GLN A 186 -20.54 -6.46 2.33
CA GLN A 186 -20.10 -5.07 2.54
C GLN A 186 -18.85 -5.01 3.39
N GLY A 187 -17.90 -4.22 2.96
CA GLY A 187 -16.67 -3.94 3.68
C GLY A 187 -16.44 -2.44 3.84
N TYR A 188 -15.58 -2.10 4.77
CA TYR A 188 -15.11 -0.74 4.94
C TYR A 188 -13.66 -0.74 5.40
N ARG A 189 -12.97 0.35 5.13
CA ARG A 189 -11.61 0.57 5.60
C ARG A 189 -11.43 2.02 6.00
N LEU A 190 -10.87 2.21 7.17
CA LEU A 190 -10.44 3.49 7.70
C LEU A 190 -8.93 3.45 7.88
N ASN A 191 -8.24 4.44 7.37
CA ASN A 191 -6.81 4.62 7.59
C ASN A 191 -6.54 6.06 8.02
N GLN A 192 -5.71 6.20 9.05
CA GLN A 192 -5.20 7.47 9.54
C GLN A 192 -3.68 7.42 9.58
N GLN A 193 -3.06 8.34 8.90
CA GLN A 193 -1.62 8.52 8.91
C GLN A 193 -1.29 9.89 9.50
N LEU A 194 -0.34 9.91 10.43
CA LEU A 194 0.23 11.12 11.02
C LEU A 194 1.75 11.05 10.85
N TYR A 195 2.35 12.14 10.44
CA TYR A 195 3.80 12.21 10.25
C TYR A 195 4.30 13.63 10.44
N GLY A 196 5.56 13.74 10.81
CA GLY A 196 6.15 15.05 11.07
C GLY A 196 7.59 14.98 11.52
N LYS A 197 8.16 16.16 11.79
CA LYS A 197 9.52 16.31 12.28
C LYS A 197 9.57 17.36 13.39
N VAL A 198 10.19 17.00 14.51
CA VAL A 198 10.41 17.86 15.66
C VAL A 198 11.89 17.85 16.00
N GLY A 199 12.60 18.89 15.63
CA GLY A 199 14.05 18.96 15.80
C GLY A 199 14.79 17.83 15.05
N LYS A 200 15.44 16.96 15.81
CA LYS A 200 16.17 15.79 15.27
C LYS A 200 15.32 14.53 15.13
N LEU A 201 14.10 14.53 15.68
CA LEU A 201 13.17 13.42 15.65
C LEU A 201 12.22 13.60 14.47
N ASP A 202 12.12 12.60 13.61
CA ASP A 202 11.06 12.44 12.65
C ASP A 202 10.23 11.21 12.98
N TYR A 203 8.93 11.27 12.67
CA TYR A 203 8.01 10.22 13.00
C TYR A 203 6.97 10.01 11.91
N LEU A 204 6.52 8.77 11.79
CA LEU A 204 5.36 8.39 11.01
C LEU A 204 4.59 7.34 11.82
N VAL A 205 3.30 7.61 12.03
CA VAL A 205 2.35 6.68 12.66
C VAL A 205 1.23 6.43 11.68
N ASN A 206 0.98 5.17 11.35
CA ASN A 206 -0.12 4.75 10.49
C ASN A 206 -1.01 3.78 11.24
N GLY A 207 -2.30 4.07 11.33
CA GLY A 207 -3.32 3.18 11.87
C GLY A 207 -4.33 2.84 10.80
N ALA A 208 -4.60 1.54 10.59
CA ALA A 208 -5.61 1.06 9.67
C ALA A 208 -6.55 0.09 10.37
N PHE A 209 -7.84 0.27 10.14
CA PHE A 209 -8.89 -0.62 10.58
C PHE A 209 -9.82 -0.92 9.43
N GLY A 210 -10.15 -2.18 9.23
CA GLY A 210 -11.01 -2.59 8.13
C GLY A 210 -11.85 -3.81 8.46
N ARG A 211 -12.98 -3.91 7.75
CA ARG A 211 -13.80 -5.10 7.66
C ARG A 211 -13.96 -5.46 6.20
N THR A 212 -13.69 -6.71 5.88
CA THR A 212 -14.04 -7.32 4.59
C THR A 212 -15.25 -8.19 4.81
N GLY A 213 -16.34 -7.91 4.10
CA GLY A 213 -17.58 -8.70 4.23
C GLY A 213 -17.44 -10.09 3.64
N SER A 214 -18.31 -10.98 4.07
CA SER A 214 -18.35 -12.37 3.58
C SER A 214 -18.63 -12.43 2.08
N CYS A 215 -17.95 -13.31 1.39
CA CYS A 215 -18.21 -13.61 0.00
C CYS A 215 -19.50 -14.43 -0.14
N VAL A 216 -20.24 -14.15 -1.19
CA VAL A 216 -21.46 -14.89 -1.56
C VAL A 216 -21.32 -15.43 -2.97
N ASP A 217 -22.00 -16.53 -3.25
CA ASP A 217 -22.13 -17.12 -4.59
C ASP A 217 -23.15 -16.37 -5.46
N GLY A 218 -23.39 -16.87 -6.68
CA GLY A 218 -24.33 -16.26 -7.61
C GLY A 218 -25.78 -16.28 -7.12
N ASP A 219 -26.16 -17.19 -6.24
CA ASP A 219 -27.48 -17.31 -5.61
C ASP A 219 -27.59 -16.53 -4.30
N GLY A 220 -26.50 -15.83 -3.91
CA GLY A 220 -26.45 -15.02 -2.70
C GLY A 220 -26.30 -15.82 -1.42
N GLN A 221 -25.88 -17.07 -1.49
CA GLN A 221 -25.55 -17.88 -0.33
C GLN A 221 -24.11 -17.60 0.13
N TYR A 222 -23.87 -17.68 1.44
CA TYR A 222 -22.52 -17.50 1.96
C TYR A 222 -21.58 -18.63 1.53
N ILE A 223 -20.44 -18.26 0.98
CA ILE A 223 -19.34 -19.20 0.75
C ILE A 223 -18.73 -19.55 2.11
N SER A 224 -18.45 -20.85 2.31
CA SER A 224 -17.96 -21.36 3.60
C SER A 224 -16.75 -20.57 4.12
N PRO A 225 -16.76 -20.13 5.39
CA PRO A 225 -15.65 -19.39 6.01
C PRO A 225 -14.36 -20.22 6.12
N ARG A 226 -14.41 -21.53 5.94
CA ARG A 226 -13.22 -22.41 5.95
C ARG A 226 -12.12 -21.99 4.98
N TYR A 227 -12.50 -21.26 3.93
CA TYR A 227 -11.56 -20.78 2.91
C TYR A 227 -11.10 -19.35 3.16
N GLY A 228 -11.38 -18.77 4.33
CA GLY A 228 -11.04 -17.39 4.62
C GLY A 228 -11.87 -16.37 3.84
N LEU A 229 -13.07 -16.73 3.40
CA LEU A 229 -14.00 -15.90 2.65
C LEU A 229 -15.14 -15.34 3.51
N GLY A 230 -15.06 -15.54 4.83
CA GLY A 230 -15.97 -14.98 5.81
C GLY A 230 -15.66 -13.54 6.19
N ASP A 231 -16.51 -12.98 7.03
CA ASP A 231 -16.28 -11.66 7.63
C ASP A 231 -14.92 -11.60 8.31
N THR A 232 -14.09 -10.67 7.88
CA THR A 232 -12.73 -10.53 8.40
C THR A 232 -12.50 -9.10 8.87
N TYR A 233 -12.10 -8.95 10.13
CA TYR A 233 -11.68 -7.68 10.71
C TYR A 233 -10.16 -7.62 10.74
N THR A 234 -9.61 -6.54 10.21
CA THR A 234 -8.17 -6.31 10.18
C THR A 234 -7.81 -5.04 10.92
N THR A 235 -6.75 -5.11 11.70
CA THR A 235 -6.15 -3.95 12.37
C THR A 235 -4.66 -3.96 12.07
N ASN A 236 -4.13 -2.84 11.62
CA ASN A 236 -2.70 -2.63 11.45
C ASN A 236 -2.27 -1.32 12.08
N VAL A 237 -1.16 -1.34 12.79
CA VAL A 237 -0.51 -0.15 13.33
C VAL A 237 0.98 -0.22 12.97
N LEU A 238 1.46 0.78 12.24
CA LEU A 238 2.88 0.97 11.93
C LEU A 238 3.37 2.25 12.58
N VAL A 239 4.49 2.16 13.27
CA VAL A 239 5.20 3.32 13.84
C VAL A 239 6.63 3.29 13.35
N ASN A 240 7.04 4.35 12.67
CA ASN A 240 8.43 4.59 12.27
C ASN A 240 8.94 5.85 12.97
N LEU A 241 10.03 5.71 13.71
CA LEU A 241 10.71 6.80 14.38
C LEU A 241 12.14 6.87 13.87
N GLY A 242 12.59 8.07 13.52
CA GLY A 242 13.96 8.32 13.11
C GLY A 242 14.57 9.44 13.95
N TYR A 243 15.72 9.21 14.53
CA TYR A 243 16.44 10.21 15.30
C TYR A 243 17.85 10.43 14.74
N ALA A 244 18.13 11.67 14.32
CA ALA A 244 19.44 12.06 13.83
C ALA A 244 20.40 12.29 15.00
N LEU A 245 21.28 11.34 15.29
CA LEU A 245 22.32 11.45 16.32
C LEU A 245 23.38 12.47 15.88
N SER A 246 23.81 12.38 14.62
CA SER A 246 24.76 13.29 13.98
C SER A 246 24.43 13.44 12.49
N THR A 247 25.24 14.18 11.75
CA THR A 247 25.13 14.30 10.28
C THR A 247 25.37 12.98 9.54
N LYS A 248 26.07 12.02 10.18
CA LYS A 248 26.41 10.72 9.59
C LYS A 248 25.66 9.55 10.21
N ASN A 249 25.16 9.70 11.45
CA ASN A 249 24.53 8.61 12.21
C ASN A 249 23.07 8.92 12.50
N ARG A 250 22.20 7.96 12.19
CA ARG A 250 20.77 8.00 12.42
C ARG A 250 20.32 6.71 13.09
N LEU A 251 19.48 6.82 14.10
CA LEU A 251 18.78 5.69 14.72
C LEU A 251 17.38 5.61 14.13
N GLU A 252 16.98 4.42 13.72
CA GLU A 252 15.63 4.15 13.22
C GLU A 252 15.01 3.04 14.06
N LEU A 253 13.75 3.24 14.45
CA LEU A 253 12.93 2.26 15.14
C LEU A 253 11.65 2.06 14.34
N MET A 254 11.37 0.81 13.98
CA MET A 254 10.12 0.41 13.35
C MET A 254 9.37 -0.54 14.28
N TYR A 255 8.09 -0.27 14.48
CA TYR A 255 7.14 -1.17 15.14
C TYR A 255 5.96 -1.41 14.21
N ASN A 256 5.65 -2.68 13.95
CA ASN A 256 4.50 -3.07 13.15
C ASN A 256 3.65 -4.08 13.92
N TYR A 257 2.37 -3.77 14.08
CA TYR A 257 1.37 -4.65 14.67
C TYR A 257 0.30 -4.96 13.63
N TYR A 258 0.01 -6.24 13.48
CA TYR A 258 -1.06 -6.72 12.60
C TYR A 258 -1.93 -7.75 13.32
N ARG A 259 -3.24 -7.57 13.20
CA ARG A 259 -4.23 -8.53 13.68
C ARG A 259 -5.31 -8.73 12.61
N SER A 260 -5.64 -9.98 12.36
CA SER A 260 -6.76 -10.38 11.52
C SER A 260 -7.61 -11.39 12.29
N VAL A 261 -8.90 -11.12 12.35
CA VAL A 261 -9.89 -11.97 13.03
C VAL A 261 -11.03 -12.21 12.05
N GLN A 262 -11.44 -13.47 11.94
CA GLN A 262 -12.55 -13.93 11.13
C GLN A 262 -13.68 -14.39 12.03
#